data_1cf074d5c921d6955a73e1244bc4acb1
#
_entry.id   1cf074d5c921d6955a73e1244bc4acb1
#
_cell.length_a   1.000
_cell.length_b   1.000
_cell.length_c   1.000
_cell.angle_alpha   90.00
_cell.angle_beta   90.00
_cell.angle_gamma   90.00
#
_symmetry.space_group_name_H-M   'P 1'
#
loop_
_entity.id
_entity.type
_entity.pdbx_description
1 polymer ?
#
loop_
_entity_poly.entity_id
_entity_poly.type
_entity_poly.pdbx_seq_one_letter_code
_entity_poly.pdbx_strand_id
1 'polypeptide(L)'
;MALPVPWPVILCAWALALPAAPSLAAAPDAVAVLVTYHSLSGNTEKMARAVAEGAQSVPGTLVALKRVGDVTGNDLFSSDALIVGSPVYWSNMSGEVKTFFDNWQLKFGVFPEFKMRNKVGAAFATGGQASGGKEVTMLTILAAMLGNQMIVVSGGGAFGASATTEGDSPGIDDKELAAARDLGRRVAEVAVLIKRGARK
;
A
#
# COMPACT_ATOMS: atom_id res chain seq x y z
N MET A 1 -22.25 64.67 -29.01
CA MET A 1 -21.90 64.13 -27.69
C MET A 1 -22.08 62.63 -27.83
N ALA A 2 -20.97 61.93 -28.15
CA ALA A 2 -20.97 60.46 -28.42
C ALA A 2 -20.49 59.72 -27.19
N LEU A 3 -21.27 58.72 -26.75
CA LEU A 3 -20.95 57.84 -25.60
C LEU A 3 -19.95 56.76 -26.03
N PRO A 4 -18.97 56.39 -25.19
CA PRO A 4 -18.00 55.34 -25.53
C PRO A 4 -18.59 53.93 -25.36
N VAL A 5 -18.29 53.07 -26.34
CA VAL A 5 -18.64 51.66 -26.35
C VAL A 5 -17.70 50.87 -25.40
N PRO A 6 -18.20 50.01 -24.51
CA PRO A 6 -17.33 49.21 -23.65
C PRO A 6 -16.73 48.02 -24.41
N TRP A 7 -15.43 47.79 -24.21
CA TRP A 7 -14.68 46.67 -24.78
C TRP A 7 -15.01 45.36 -24.02
N PRO A 8 -15.10 44.21 -24.70
CA PRO A 8 -15.32 42.94 -24.03
C PRO A 8 -14.05 42.46 -23.35
N VAL A 9 -14.15 42.19 -22.05
CA VAL A 9 -13.10 41.49 -21.27
C VAL A 9 -13.15 40.02 -21.61
N ILE A 10 -12.15 39.52 -22.33
CA ILE A 10 -11.96 38.09 -22.58
C ILE A 10 -11.30 37.49 -21.36
N LEU A 11 -12.09 36.79 -20.52
CA LEU A 11 -11.60 35.94 -19.46
C LEU A 11 -11.06 34.62 -20.06
N CYS A 12 -9.75 34.53 -20.26
CA CYS A 12 -9.08 33.24 -20.52
C CYS A 12 -9.09 32.38 -19.24
N ALA A 13 -10.03 31.44 -19.18
CA ALA A 13 -10.03 30.40 -18.14
C ALA A 13 -8.91 29.38 -18.46
N TRP A 14 -7.80 29.47 -17.74
CA TRP A 14 -6.77 28.42 -17.75
C TRP A 14 -7.28 27.27 -16.90
N ALA A 15 -7.82 26.24 -17.55
CA ALA A 15 -8.10 24.96 -16.91
C ALA A 15 -6.77 24.26 -16.61
N LEU A 16 -6.33 24.28 -15.36
CA LEU A 16 -5.24 23.43 -14.86
C LEU A 16 -5.72 21.97 -14.92
N ALA A 17 -5.35 21.26 -15.97
CA ALA A 17 -5.53 19.83 -16.06
C ALA A 17 -4.61 19.17 -15.02
N LEU A 18 -5.19 18.64 -13.95
CA LEU A 18 -4.50 17.75 -13.01
C LEU A 18 -4.03 16.51 -13.78
N PRO A 19 -2.76 16.08 -13.63
CA PRO A 19 -2.31 14.86 -14.26
C PRO A 19 -3.13 13.69 -13.73
N ALA A 20 -3.72 12.90 -14.63
CA ALA A 20 -4.41 11.67 -14.30
C ALA A 20 -3.44 10.74 -13.56
N ALA A 21 -3.89 10.13 -12.46
CA ALA A 21 -3.10 9.13 -11.75
C ALA A 21 -2.67 8.03 -12.74
N PRO A 22 -1.39 7.58 -12.71
CA PRO A 22 -0.91 6.57 -13.64
C PRO A 22 -1.74 5.30 -13.50
N SER A 23 -2.32 4.84 -14.58
CA SER A 23 -2.96 3.53 -14.66
C SER A 23 -1.87 2.46 -14.50
N LEU A 24 -2.14 1.40 -13.71
CA LEU A 24 -1.27 0.22 -13.58
C LEU A 24 -1.04 -0.53 -14.93
N ALA A 25 -1.72 -0.15 -15.98
CA ALA A 25 -1.56 -0.71 -17.32
C ALA A 25 -0.38 -0.06 -18.05
N ALA A 26 0.85 -0.31 -17.61
CA ALA A 26 2.05 0.15 -18.31
C ALA A 26 2.98 -1.04 -18.59
N ALA A 27 3.77 -0.93 -19.65
CA ALA A 27 4.77 -1.86 -20.22
C ALA A 27 4.74 -3.33 -19.74
N PRO A 28 4.82 -4.33 -20.61
CA PRO A 28 4.70 -5.75 -20.27
C PRO A 28 5.69 -6.24 -19.20
N ASP A 29 6.70 -5.45 -18.87
CA ASP A 29 7.76 -5.76 -17.90
C ASP A 29 7.63 -5.04 -16.54
N ALA A 30 6.72 -4.10 -16.41
CA ALA A 30 6.54 -3.36 -15.17
C ALA A 30 5.93 -4.25 -14.06
N VAL A 31 6.50 -4.17 -12.85
CA VAL A 31 5.97 -4.81 -11.64
C VAL A 31 4.97 -3.88 -10.98
N ALA A 32 3.75 -4.35 -10.75
CA ALA A 32 2.72 -3.60 -10.07
C ALA A 32 2.68 -3.94 -8.57
N VAL A 33 2.92 -2.94 -7.72
CA VAL A 33 2.86 -3.06 -6.25
C VAL A 33 1.66 -2.28 -5.73
N LEU A 34 0.76 -2.95 -5.04
CA LEU A 34 -0.34 -2.33 -4.30
C LEU A 34 0.07 -2.18 -2.83
N VAL A 35 0.18 -0.96 -2.35
CA VAL A 35 0.30 -0.65 -0.93
C VAL A 35 -1.07 -0.22 -0.43
N THR A 36 -1.61 -0.95 0.54
CA THR A 36 -2.92 -0.61 1.12
C THR A 36 -2.87 -0.56 2.64
N TYR A 37 -3.72 0.26 3.24
CA TYR A 37 -3.68 0.52 4.67
C TYR A 37 -5.02 1.00 5.21
N HIS A 38 -5.23 0.80 6.53
CA HIS A 38 -6.18 1.58 7.32
C HIS A 38 -5.41 2.60 8.18
N SER A 39 -5.95 3.81 8.30
CA SER A 39 -5.39 4.84 9.18
C SER A 39 -6.46 5.83 9.60
N LEU A 40 -6.67 5.95 10.90
CA LEU A 40 -7.59 6.94 11.47
C LEU A 40 -6.84 8.22 11.85
N SER A 41 -5.69 8.11 12.53
CA SER A 41 -4.88 9.23 13.03
C SER A 41 -3.79 9.73 12.08
N GLY A 42 -3.61 9.10 10.90
CA GLY A 42 -2.55 9.44 9.94
C GLY A 42 -1.24 8.68 10.13
N ASN A 43 -1.00 8.03 11.27
CA ASN A 43 0.27 7.35 11.56
C ASN A 43 0.54 6.18 10.59
N THR A 44 -0.42 5.27 10.41
CA THR A 44 -0.28 4.17 9.45
C THR A 44 -0.16 4.67 8.01
N GLU A 45 -0.84 5.78 7.68
CA GLU A 45 -0.70 6.44 6.37
C GLU A 45 0.72 6.97 6.15
N LYS A 46 1.33 7.62 7.18
CA LYS A 46 2.73 8.09 7.10
C LYS A 46 3.70 6.94 6.79
N MET A 47 3.54 5.80 7.47
CA MET A 47 4.30 4.58 7.17
C MET A 47 4.01 4.05 5.76
N ALA A 48 2.74 4.00 5.34
CA ALA A 48 2.34 3.52 4.01
C ALA A 48 2.97 4.32 2.87
N ARG A 49 3.10 5.64 3.04
CA ARG A 49 3.79 6.51 2.07
C ARG A 49 5.28 6.16 1.98
N ALA A 50 5.96 5.94 3.10
CA ALA A 50 7.36 5.53 3.11
C ALA A 50 7.56 4.13 2.47
N VAL A 51 6.65 3.17 2.71
CA VAL A 51 6.64 1.87 2.04
C VAL A 51 6.49 2.04 0.52
N ALA A 52 5.57 2.89 0.08
CA ALA A 52 5.34 3.17 -1.34
C ALA A 52 6.57 3.83 -2.00
N GLU A 53 7.22 4.80 -1.33
CA GLU A 53 8.48 5.41 -1.77
C GLU A 53 9.57 4.35 -1.96
N GLY A 54 9.73 3.44 -0.99
CA GLY A 54 10.70 2.36 -1.07
C GLY A 54 10.43 1.42 -2.24
N ALA A 55 9.18 1.02 -2.48
CA ALA A 55 8.82 0.20 -3.63
C ALA A 55 9.06 0.93 -4.96
N GLN A 56 8.70 2.22 -5.03
CA GLN A 56 8.88 3.05 -6.22
C GLN A 56 10.36 3.26 -6.58
N SER A 57 11.29 3.14 -5.63
CA SER A 57 12.72 3.27 -5.87
C SER A 57 13.32 2.14 -6.72
N VAL A 58 12.61 1.03 -6.88
CA VAL A 58 13.04 -0.12 -7.69
C VAL A 58 12.67 0.13 -9.16
N PRO A 59 13.64 0.13 -10.10
CA PRO A 59 13.37 0.40 -11.49
C PRO A 59 12.35 -0.57 -12.11
N GLY A 60 11.39 -0.04 -12.87
CA GLY A 60 10.33 -0.82 -13.52
C GLY A 60 9.18 -1.17 -12.58
N THR A 61 9.09 -0.55 -11.40
CA THR A 61 7.97 -0.75 -10.47
C THR A 61 6.96 0.39 -10.59
N LEU A 62 5.69 0.01 -10.64
CA LEU A 62 4.53 0.91 -10.57
C LEU A 62 3.86 0.68 -9.21
N VAL A 63 3.63 1.75 -8.46
CA VAL A 63 3.06 1.68 -7.12
C VAL A 63 1.70 2.35 -7.08
N ALA A 64 0.70 1.64 -6.59
CA ALA A 64 -0.59 2.19 -6.19
C ALA A 64 -0.67 2.22 -4.66
N LEU A 65 -1.04 3.38 -4.09
CA LEU A 65 -1.26 3.57 -2.66
C LEU A 65 -2.75 3.86 -2.43
N LYS A 66 -3.44 3.00 -1.69
CA LYS A 66 -4.88 3.10 -1.44
C LYS A 66 -5.25 2.76 0.01
N ARG A 67 -6.30 3.37 0.52
CA ARG A 67 -6.95 2.89 1.74
C ARG A 67 -7.63 1.55 1.48
N VAL A 68 -7.70 0.66 2.47
CA VAL A 68 -8.33 -0.68 2.30
C VAL A 68 -9.78 -0.61 1.82
N GLY A 69 -10.51 0.44 2.18
CA GLY A 69 -11.88 0.67 1.73
C GLY A 69 -12.02 1.04 0.25
N ASP A 70 -10.95 1.55 -0.37
CA ASP A 70 -10.92 2.03 -1.76
C ASP A 70 -10.33 0.99 -2.73
N VAL A 71 -9.90 -0.17 -2.20
CA VAL A 71 -9.33 -1.24 -3.02
C VAL A 71 -10.45 -1.99 -3.73
N THR A 72 -10.27 -2.20 -5.01
CA THR A 72 -11.16 -3.01 -5.86
C THR A 72 -10.57 -4.39 -6.16
N GLY A 73 -11.39 -5.32 -6.65
CA GLY A 73 -10.89 -6.61 -7.13
C GLY A 73 -9.88 -6.46 -8.26
N ASN A 74 -10.07 -5.46 -9.14
CA ASN A 74 -9.12 -5.19 -10.22
C ASN A 74 -7.74 -4.75 -9.69
N ASP A 75 -7.70 -3.93 -8.64
CA ASP A 75 -6.43 -3.53 -8.01
C ASP A 75 -5.66 -4.75 -7.48
N LEU A 76 -6.36 -5.71 -6.86
CA LEU A 76 -5.78 -6.96 -6.36
C LEU A 76 -5.26 -7.84 -7.51
N PHE A 77 -6.08 -8.03 -8.54
CA PHE A 77 -5.76 -8.98 -9.61
C PHE A 77 -4.66 -8.45 -10.54
N SER A 78 -4.60 -7.14 -10.78
CA SER A 78 -3.56 -6.51 -11.59
C SER A 78 -2.23 -6.30 -10.86
N SER A 79 -2.17 -6.44 -9.53
CA SER A 79 -0.92 -6.31 -8.78
C SER A 79 -0.08 -7.59 -8.85
N ASP A 80 1.25 -7.46 -8.85
CA ASP A 80 2.22 -8.55 -8.68
C ASP A 80 2.60 -8.71 -7.19
N ALA A 81 2.46 -7.64 -6.41
CA ALA A 81 2.72 -7.63 -4.98
C ALA A 81 1.69 -6.79 -4.20
N LEU A 82 1.44 -7.18 -2.96
CA LEU A 82 0.53 -6.52 -2.04
C LEU A 82 1.22 -6.30 -0.69
N ILE A 83 1.23 -5.05 -0.21
CA ILE A 83 1.73 -4.69 1.11
C ILE A 83 0.56 -4.11 1.90
N VAL A 84 0.27 -4.68 3.07
CA VAL A 84 -0.87 -4.27 3.90
C VAL A 84 -0.42 -3.68 5.22
N GLY A 85 -0.90 -2.49 5.53
CA GLY A 85 -0.65 -1.78 6.78
C GLY A 85 -1.88 -1.66 7.67
N SER A 86 -1.68 -1.88 8.97
CA SER A 86 -2.73 -1.74 9.97
C SER A 86 -2.23 -0.97 11.20
N PRO A 87 -3.08 -0.09 11.78
CA PRO A 87 -2.90 0.27 13.18
C PRO A 87 -3.18 -0.97 14.04
N VAL A 88 -2.56 -1.01 15.23
CA VAL A 88 -2.86 -2.04 16.23
C VAL A 88 -4.09 -1.62 17.02
N TYR A 89 -5.14 -2.39 16.94
CA TYR A 89 -6.32 -2.27 17.79
C TYR A 89 -6.49 -3.56 18.59
N TRP A 90 -6.40 -3.42 19.92
CA TRP A 90 -6.49 -4.57 20.85
C TRP A 90 -5.56 -5.73 20.45
N SER A 91 -4.28 -5.40 20.26
CA SER A 91 -3.19 -6.32 19.90
C SER A 91 -3.38 -7.07 18.58
N ASN A 92 -4.21 -6.56 17.66
CA ASN A 92 -4.46 -7.17 16.35
C ASN A 92 -4.68 -6.11 15.26
N MET A 93 -4.87 -6.56 14.01
CA MET A 93 -5.24 -5.69 12.91
C MET A 93 -6.58 -5.00 13.16
N SER A 94 -6.78 -3.84 12.59
CA SER A 94 -8.07 -3.13 12.66
C SER A 94 -9.18 -3.91 11.98
N GLY A 95 -10.43 -3.66 12.39
CA GLY A 95 -11.61 -4.27 11.79
C GLY A 95 -11.72 -4.01 10.30
N GLU A 96 -11.31 -2.83 9.83
CA GLU A 96 -11.31 -2.46 8.41
C GLU A 96 -10.32 -3.32 7.60
N VAL A 97 -9.13 -3.60 8.14
CA VAL A 97 -8.16 -4.50 7.50
C VAL A 97 -8.67 -5.94 7.50
N LYS A 98 -9.30 -6.39 8.59
CA LYS A 98 -9.92 -7.72 8.63
C LYS A 98 -11.05 -7.84 7.62
N THR A 99 -11.94 -6.83 7.55
CA THR A 99 -13.02 -6.77 6.56
C THR A 99 -12.50 -6.77 5.14
N PHE A 100 -11.37 -6.08 4.87
CA PHE A 100 -10.72 -6.13 3.57
C PHE A 100 -10.35 -7.56 3.17
N PHE A 101 -9.75 -8.35 4.07
CA PHE A 101 -9.44 -9.76 3.79
C PHE A 101 -10.70 -10.63 3.67
N ASP A 102 -11.74 -10.40 4.47
CA ASP A 102 -13.00 -11.12 4.35
C ASP A 102 -13.66 -10.86 2.98
N ASN A 103 -13.56 -9.66 2.46
CA ASN A 103 -14.05 -9.29 1.13
C ASN A 103 -13.30 -10.00 -0.01
N TRP A 104 -12.12 -10.58 0.22
CA TRP A 104 -11.47 -11.41 -0.78
C TRP A 104 -12.33 -12.61 -1.18
N GLN A 105 -13.01 -13.21 -0.20
CA GLN A 105 -13.96 -14.29 -0.44
C GLN A 105 -15.36 -13.77 -0.78
N LEU A 106 -15.86 -12.81 0.01
CA LEU A 106 -17.26 -12.42 -0.02
C LEU A 106 -17.61 -11.48 -1.18
N LYS A 107 -16.66 -10.64 -1.64
CA LYS A 107 -16.93 -9.56 -2.60
C LYS A 107 -16.05 -9.61 -3.85
N PHE A 108 -14.76 -9.90 -3.71
CA PHE A 108 -13.80 -9.77 -4.81
C PHE A 108 -13.62 -11.09 -5.59
N GLY A 109 -14.03 -12.24 -5.06
CA GLY A 109 -13.91 -13.52 -5.74
C GLY A 109 -12.45 -13.96 -5.89
N VAL A 110 -11.64 -13.80 -4.85
CA VAL A 110 -10.28 -14.36 -4.77
C VAL A 110 -10.36 -15.87 -4.61
N PHE A 111 -11.28 -16.35 -3.77
CA PHE A 111 -11.59 -17.77 -3.56
C PHE A 111 -12.82 -18.18 -4.43
N PRO A 112 -12.92 -19.39 -4.98
CA PRO A 112 -12.06 -20.56 -4.71
C PRO A 112 -10.82 -20.68 -5.60
N GLU A 113 -10.63 -19.81 -6.61
CA GLU A 113 -9.54 -19.95 -7.60
C GLU A 113 -8.17 -19.51 -7.05
N PHE A 114 -8.10 -18.99 -5.84
CA PHE A 114 -6.87 -18.46 -5.23
C PHE A 114 -6.15 -17.42 -6.12
N LYS A 115 -6.88 -16.42 -6.62
CA LYS A 115 -6.37 -15.43 -7.60
C LYS A 115 -5.18 -14.60 -7.10
N MET A 116 -4.86 -14.68 -5.79
CA MET A 116 -3.67 -14.06 -5.21
C MET A 116 -2.47 -15.01 -5.11
N ARG A 117 -2.62 -16.26 -5.54
CA ARG A 117 -1.56 -17.27 -5.53
C ARG A 117 -0.30 -16.78 -6.23
N ASN A 118 0.86 -17.05 -5.62
CA ASN A 118 2.20 -16.69 -6.10
C ASN A 118 2.49 -15.18 -6.19
N LYS A 119 1.56 -14.29 -5.80
CA LYS A 119 1.87 -12.86 -5.63
C LYS A 119 2.66 -12.65 -4.35
N VAL A 120 3.53 -11.64 -4.35
CA VAL A 120 4.32 -11.30 -3.16
C VAL A 120 3.46 -10.57 -2.13
N GLY A 121 3.56 -10.95 -0.86
CA GLY A 121 2.84 -10.34 0.24
C GLY A 121 3.75 -9.85 1.36
N ALA A 122 3.43 -8.72 1.98
CA ALA A 122 4.11 -8.20 3.16
C ALA A 122 3.18 -7.38 4.05
N ALA A 123 3.59 -7.17 5.30
CA ALA A 123 2.83 -6.44 6.29
C ALA A 123 3.65 -5.33 6.96
N PHE A 124 2.97 -4.27 7.43
CA PHE A 124 3.52 -3.29 8.36
C PHE A 124 2.47 -2.87 9.39
N ALA A 125 2.92 -2.39 10.54
CA ALA A 125 2.00 -2.01 11.62
C ALA A 125 2.46 -0.76 12.36
N THR A 126 1.48 0.02 12.87
CA THR A 126 1.72 1.11 13.82
C THR A 126 0.96 0.85 15.11
N GLY A 127 1.56 1.13 16.25
CA GLY A 127 0.93 0.93 17.55
C GLY A 127 1.36 1.96 18.57
N GLY A 128 0.51 2.24 19.56
CA GLY A 128 0.79 3.24 20.61
C GLY A 128 1.88 2.79 21.59
N GLN A 129 2.17 1.51 21.69
CA GLN A 129 3.11 0.98 22.68
C GLN A 129 4.17 0.09 22.02
N ALA A 130 5.37 0.04 22.63
CA ALA A 130 6.46 -0.82 22.16
C ALA A 130 6.03 -2.29 22.10
N SER A 131 5.38 -2.81 23.15
CA SER A 131 4.90 -4.20 23.27
C SER A 131 3.39 -4.34 23.04
N GLY A 132 2.80 -3.49 22.21
CA GLY A 132 1.35 -3.38 22.02
C GLY A 132 0.74 -4.41 21.06
N GLY A 133 1.51 -5.34 20.47
CA GLY A 133 1.00 -6.37 19.54
C GLY A 133 1.22 -6.04 18.06
N LYS A 134 2.20 -5.20 17.73
CA LYS A 134 2.56 -4.91 16.32
C LYS A 134 2.98 -6.17 15.58
N GLU A 135 3.75 -7.05 16.22
CA GLU A 135 4.17 -8.35 15.67
C GLU A 135 2.97 -9.27 15.41
N VAL A 136 2.04 -9.36 16.37
CA VAL A 136 0.81 -10.16 16.22
C VAL A 136 -0.03 -9.62 15.07
N THR A 137 -0.16 -8.30 14.96
CA THR A 137 -0.89 -7.65 13.86
C THR A 137 -0.27 -8.01 12.51
N MET A 138 1.05 -7.91 12.36
CA MET A 138 1.72 -8.29 11.12
C MET A 138 1.57 -9.79 10.83
N LEU A 139 1.75 -10.66 11.84
CA LEU A 139 1.58 -12.11 11.69
C LEU A 139 0.18 -12.51 11.25
N THR A 140 -0.88 -11.86 11.75
CA THR A 140 -2.25 -12.16 11.34
C THR A 140 -2.54 -11.69 9.91
N ILE A 141 -1.94 -10.57 9.47
CA ILE A 141 -1.98 -10.13 8.07
C ILE A 141 -1.26 -11.15 7.16
N LEU A 142 -0.05 -11.57 7.54
CA LEU A 142 0.73 -12.55 6.79
C LEU A 142 0.04 -13.91 6.74
N ALA A 143 -0.63 -14.33 7.82
CA ALA A 143 -1.40 -15.58 7.86
C ALA A 143 -2.57 -15.55 6.85
N ALA A 144 -3.28 -14.42 6.71
CA ALA A 144 -4.33 -14.26 5.70
C ALA A 144 -3.76 -14.38 4.26
N MET A 145 -2.58 -13.82 4.02
CA MET A 145 -1.88 -13.94 2.73
C MET A 145 -1.43 -15.38 2.45
N LEU A 146 -0.83 -16.06 3.44
CA LEU A 146 -0.41 -17.46 3.32
C LEU A 146 -1.60 -18.39 3.04
N GLY A 147 -2.75 -18.17 3.71
CA GLY A 147 -3.99 -18.89 3.44
C GLY A 147 -4.49 -18.72 2.00
N ASN A 148 -4.12 -17.64 1.33
CA ASN A 148 -4.39 -17.38 -0.09
C ASN A 148 -3.21 -17.75 -1.02
N GLN A 149 -2.28 -18.57 -0.55
CA GLN A 149 -1.15 -19.11 -1.30
C GLN A 149 -0.19 -18.02 -1.86
N MET A 150 -0.10 -16.88 -1.18
CA MET A 150 0.86 -15.85 -1.52
C MET A 150 2.27 -16.19 -1.00
N ILE A 151 3.28 -15.60 -1.60
CA ILE A 151 4.68 -15.69 -1.16
C ILE A 151 4.94 -14.51 -0.22
N VAL A 152 5.02 -14.76 1.08
CA VAL A 152 5.24 -13.66 2.03
C VAL A 152 6.72 -13.38 2.23
N VAL A 153 7.07 -12.10 2.35
CA VAL A 153 8.43 -11.63 2.61
C VAL A 153 8.43 -10.61 3.75
N SER A 154 9.54 -10.51 4.45
CA SER A 154 9.79 -9.47 5.45
C SER A 154 10.81 -8.46 4.93
N GLY A 155 10.93 -7.35 5.66
CA GLY A 155 11.89 -6.27 5.42
C GLY A 155 11.63 -5.15 6.43
N GLY A 156 12.66 -4.40 6.79
CA GLY A 156 12.55 -3.38 7.83
C GLY A 156 12.37 -3.92 9.27
N GLY A 157 12.22 -5.24 9.43
CA GLY A 157 12.04 -5.96 10.68
C GLY A 157 11.72 -7.43 10.44
N ALA A 158 11.61 -8.24 11.49
CA ALA A 158 11.44 -9.69 11.41
C ALA A 158 10.15 -10.11 10.67
N PHE A 159 9.05 -9.42 10.90
CA PHE A 159 7.74 -9.71 10.29
C PHE A 159 7.25 -8.60 9.35
N GLY A 160 8.05 -7.54 9.17
CA GLY A 160 7.73 -6.35 8.42
C GLY A 160 8.15 -5.09 9.18
N ALA A 161 7.86 -3.91 8.63
CA ALA A 161 8.17 -2.64 9.27
C ALA A 161 7.14 -2.28 10.35
N SER A 162 7.59 -1.72 11.47
CA SER A 162 6.65 -1.25 12.50
C SER A 162 7.10 0.07 13.11
N ALA A 163 6.14 0.84 13.62
CA ALA A 163 6.40 2.09 14.31
C ALA A 163 5.60 2.21 15.61
N THR A 164 6.20 2.88 16.60
CA THR A 164 5.56 3.20 17.88
C THR A 164 5.17 4.69 17.90
N THR A 165 3.94 5.01 18.30
CA THR A 165 3.35 6.34 18.09
C THR A 165 2.95 7.08 19.37
N GLU A 166 3.04 6.43 20.53
CA GLU A 166 2.63 6.97 21.84
C GLU A 166 3.58 6.50 22.95
N GLY A 167 3.28 6.86 24.18
CA GLY A 167 4.09 6.55 25.35
C GLY A 167 5.39 7.36 25.35
N ASP A 168 6.54 6.71 25.54
CA ASP A 168 7.86 7.33 25.52
C ASP A 168 8.43 7.51 24.08
N SER A 169 7.64 7.22 23.05
CA SER A 169 8.05 7.38 21.66
C SER A 169 7.92 8.84 21.21
N PRO A 170 8.92 9.36 20.46
CA PRO A 170 8.81 10.68 19.83
C PRO A 170 7.78 10.73 18.67
N GLY A 171 7.05 9.64 18.41
CA GLY A 171 6.25 9.40 17.22
C GLY A 171 7.05 8.66 16.14
N ILE A 172 6.52 8.60 14.93
CA ILE A 172 7.22 7.91 13.84
C ILE A 172 8.47 8.71 13.44
N ASP A 173 9.62 8.14 13.70
CA ASP A 173 10.93 8.73 13.47
C ASP A 173 11.54 8.33 12.11
N ASP A 174 12.71 8.89 11.80
CA ASP A 174 13.41 8.62 10.54
C ASP A 174 13.88 7.17 10.43
N LYS A 175 14.19 6.50 11.53
CA LYS A 175 14.60 5.09 11.56
C LYS A 175 13.43 4.17 11.21
N GLU A 176 12.26 4.44 11.77
CA GLU A 176 11.03 3.70 11.46
C GLU A 176 10.58 3.94 10.01
N LEU A 177 10.71 5.16 9.50
CA LEU A 177 10.47 5.48 8.09
C LEU A 177 11.48 4.82 7.15
N ALA A 178 12.76 4.74 7.53
CA ALA A 178 13.76 4.02 6.78
C ALA A 178 13.44 2.52 6.70
N ALA A 179 13.03 1.91 7.83
CA ALA A 179 12.57 0.52 7.87
C ALA A 179 11.34 0.29 6.96
N ALA A 180 10.41 1.25 6.90
CA ALA A 180 9.27 1.20 6.01
C ALA A 180 9.69 1.25 4.52
N ARG A 181 10.64 2.12 4.16
CA ARG A 181 11.20 2.16 2.80
C ARG A 181 11.92 0.86 2.44
N ASP A 182 12.68 0.29 3.37
CA ASP A 182 13.37 -0.99 3.16
C ASP A 182 12.39 -2.13 2.90
N LEU A 183 11.26 -2.19 3.62
CA LEU A 183 10.19 -3.14 3.35
C LEU A 183 9.64 -3.00 1.93
N GLY A 184 9.28 -1.78 1.53
CA GLY A 184 8.74 -1.51 0.20
C GLY A 184 9.70 -1.91 -0.91
N ARG A 185 10.98 -1.51 -0.79
CA ARG A 185 12.05 -1.85 -1.72
C ARG A 185 12.21 -3.38 -1.82
N ARG A 186 12.32 -4.07 -0.68
CA ARG A 186 12.50 -5.52 -0.64
C ARG A 186 11.36 -6.26 -1.33
N VAL A 187 10.10 -5.86 -1.11
CA VAL A 187 8.93 -6.46 -1.75
C VAL A 187 8.98 -6.28 -3.27
N ALA A 188 9.29 -5.07 -3.74
CA ALA A 188 9.39 -4.79 -5.18
C ALA A 188 10.52 -5.60 -5.84
N GLU A 189 11.70 -5.70 -5.21
CA GLU A 189 12.82 -6.52 -5.68
C GLU A 189 12.41 -8.00 -5.84
N VAL A 190 11.76 -8.57 -4.83
CA VAL A 190 11.29 -9.97 -4.89
C VAL A 190 10.24 -10.16 -5.97
N ALA A 191 9.29 -9.22 -6.11
CA ALA A 191 8.28 -9.27 -7.17
C ALA A 191 8.91 -9.22 -8.57
N VAL A 192 9.95 -8.40 -8.76
CA VAL A 192 10.74 -8.37 -10.01
C VAL A 192 11.41 -9.73 -10.28
N LEU A 193 12.01 -10.34 -9.27
CA LEU A 193 12.66 -11.66 -9.41
C LEU A 193 11.65 -12.75 -9.81
N ILE A 194 10.48 -12.78 -9.15
CA ILE A 194 9.42 -13.76 -9.45
C ILE A 194 8.87 -13.54 -10.86
N LYS A 195 8.57 -12.29 -11.23
CA LYS A 195 8.01 -11.98 -12.56
C LYS A 195 8.97 -12.36 -13.69
N ARG A 196 10.28 -12.12 -13.51
CA ARG A 196 11.32 -12.54 -14.46
C ARG A 196 11.50 -14.06 -14.50
N GLY A 197 11.40 -14.75 -13.35
CA GLY A 197 11.49 -16.21 -13.27
C GLY A 197 10.34 -16.94 -13.94
N ALA A 198 9.14 -16.39 -13.88
CA ALA A 198 7.93 -16.97 -14.47
C ALA A 198 7.91 -16.93 -16.03
N ARG A 199 8.85 -16.23 -16.66
CA ARG A 199 8.97 -16.09 -18.13
C ARG A 199 9.96 -17.06 -18.77
N LYS A 200 10.68 -17.82 -17.95
CA LYS A 200 11.60 -18.89 -18.41
C LYS A 200 10.88 -20.22 -18.45
#